data_a5c310acf9a71d4f9e4ea8bb02f84c73
#
_entry.id   a5c310acf9a71d4f9e4ea8bb02f84c73
#
_cell.length_a   1.000
_cell.length_b   1.000
_cell.length_c   1.000
_cell.angle_alpha   90.00
_cell.angle_beta   90.00
_cell.angle_gamma   90.00
#
_symmetry.space_group_name_H-M   'P 1'
#
loop_
_entity.id
_entity.type
_entity.pdbx_description
1 polymer ?
#
loop_
_entity_poly.entity_id
_entity_poly.type
_entity_poly.pdbx_seq_one_letter_code
_entity_poly.pdbx_strand_id
1 'polypeptide(L)'
;MSAFANIAIGGIFHAAVLFLVAAGLQLVFGVQKIVNLACGSFYALGAYFGITAVMYAQQAGFPPVLLLPVLIAAGVLMAVVGPFIEWLLRSIYDRDESFQLLLTFALMLMFQDVFRFVWGANPKSLDNIYLVYGKVTVGEFSVPGYNLLVIAAAIATAIGIGGLLRRTNFGRLLRATAENRAMAEALGVNVRQVYAIVFTIGTLLGTLGGALVVPTAAASLEMGVEVVIEAFAVVVIGGLGSMPGALVGSLLVGLIRAVSLVVYPEFEILAIYLIVIGVLLMRPAGLFGKPAT
;
A
#
# COMPACT_ATOMS: atom_id res chain seq x y z
N MET A 1 21.97 -17.72 14.25
CA MET A 1 22.15 -16.59 13.31
C MET A 1 21.24 -16.71 12.09
N SER A 2 20.99 -17.90 11.54
CA SER A 2 20.09 -18.14 10.39
C SER A 2 18.64 -17.69 10.63
N ALA A 3 18.08 -17.97 11.82
CA ALA A 3 16.71 -17.57 12.16
C ALA A 3 16.52 -16.03 12.14
N PHE A 4 17.45 -15.27 12.69
CA PHE A 4 17.36 -13.81 12.71
C PHE A 4 17.40 -13.19 11.31
N ALA A 5 18.22 -13.72 10.40
CA ALA A 5 18.27 -13.23 9.03
C ALA A 5 16.98 -13.52 8.26
N ASN A 6 16.40 -14.70 8.44
CA ASN A 6 15.12 -15.03 7.82
C ASN A 6 13.97 -14.17 8.36
N ILE A 7 13.95 -13.87 9.65
CA ILE A 7 13.00 -12.94 10.28
C ILE A 7 13.18 -11.53 9.69
N ALA A 8 14.42 -11.04 9.61
CA ALA A 8 14.69 -9.71 9.07
C ALA A 8 14.27 -9.58 7.60
N ILE A 9 14.56 -10.58 6.77
CA ILE A 9 14.17 -10.57 5.35
C ILE A 9 12.65 -10.67 5.18
N GLY A 10 11.99 -11.53 5.97
CA GLY A 10 10.52 -11.59 6.01
C GLY A 10 9.91 -10.25 6.43
N GLY A 11 10.48 -9.60 7.44
CA GLY A 11 10.06 -8.27 7.88
C GLY A 11 10.29 -7.18 6.83
N ILE A 12 11.41 -7.19 6.12
CA ILE A 12 11.70 -6.26 5.02
C ILE A 12 10.76 -6.51 3.84
N PHE A 13 10.45 -7.77 3.52
CA PHE A 13 9.47 -8.10 2.49
C PHE A 13 8.08 -7.54 2.84
N HIS A 14 7.60 -7.80 4.06
CA HIS A 14 6.32 -7.26 4.51
C HIS A 14 6.32 -5.72 4.52
N ALA A 15 7.41 -5.12 5.00
CA ALA A 15 7.62 -3.68 4.95
C ALA A 15 7.58 -3.13 3.52
N ALA A 16 8.12 -3.85 2.53
CA ALA A 16 8.12 -3.45 1.14
C ALA A 16 6.70 -3.41 0.56
N VAL A 17 5.88 -4.42 0.83
CA VAL A 17 4.47 -4.47 0.42
C VAL A 17 3.67 -3.39 1.13
N LEU A 18 3.83 -3.28 2.46
CA LEU A 18 3.14 -2.29 3.27
C LEU A 18 3.52 -0.85 2.89
N PHE A 19 4.78 -0.62 2.49
CA PHE A 19 5.24 0.67 1.98
C PHE A 19 4.47 1.10 0.73
N LEU A 20 4.18 0.19 -0.20
CA LEU A 20 3.41 0.53 -1.41
C LEU A 20 2.03 1.08 -1.03
N VAL A 21 1.31 0.41 -0.14
CA VAL A 21 -0.01 0.83 0.32
C VAL A 21 0.06 2.14 1.11
N ALA A 22 0.99 2.22 2.06
CA ALA A 22 1.18 3.40 2.90
C ALA A 22 1.64 4.62 2.09
N ALA A 23 2.50 4.44 1.08
CA ALA A 23 2.91 5.52 0.17
C ALA A 23 1.72 6.04 -0.65
N GLY A 24 0.82 5.15 -1.10
CA GLY A 24 -0.42 5.52 -1.75
C GLY A 24 -1.32 6.37 -0.84
N LEU A 25 -1.52 5.91 0.39
CA LEU A 25 -2.30 6.62 1.40
C LEU A 25 -1.67 7.98 1.75
N GLN A 26 -0.34 8.02 1.95
CA GLN A 26 0.41 9.25 2.22
C GLN A 26 0.30 10.27 1.09
N LEU A 27 0.36 9.81 -0.15
CA LEU A 27 0.27 10.69 -1.31
C LEU A 27 -1.12 11.34 -1.40
N VAL A 28 -2.18 10.54 -1.25
CA VAL A 28 -3.57 11.03 -1.25
C VAL A 28 -3.79 11.98 -0.08
N PHE A 29 -3.46 11.57 1.15
CA PHE A 29 -3.62 12.41 2.33
C PHE A 29 -2.80 13.69 2.26
N GLY A 30 -1.55 13.61 1.79
CA GLY A 30 -0.65 14.76 1.70
C GLY A 30 -1.20 15.89 0.84
N VAL A 31 -2.00 15.56 -0.19
CA VAL A 31 -2.51 16.54 -1.16
C VAL A 31 -3.98 16.89 -0.94
N GLN A 32 -4.81 15.87 -0.72
CA GLN A 32 -6.27 16.04 -0.61
C GLN A 32 -6.73 16.24 0.83
N LYS A 33 -5.87 15.93 1.82
CA LYS A 33 -6.20 15.94 3.26
C LYS A 33 -7.35 14.99 3.63
N ILE A 34 -7.62 13.99 2.78
CA ILE A 34 -8.66 13.00 2.98
C ILE A 34 -8.04 11.73 3.52
N VAL A 35 -8.59 11.22 4.61
CA VAL A 35 -8.26 9.89 5.12
C VAL A 35 -9.02 8.87 4.30
N ASN A 36 -8.33 8.20 3.38
CA ASN A 36 -8.94 7.24 2.46
C ASN A 36 -8.87 5.82 3.00
N LEU A 37 -9.93 5.36 3.68
CA LEU A 37 -10.04 3.98 4.17
C LEU A 37 -10.20 2.96 3.04
N ALA A 38 -10.67 3.38 1.85
CA ALA A 38 -10.80 2.49 0.70
C ALA A 38 -9.44 2.05 0.10
N CYS A 39 -8.30 2.60 0.58
CA CYS A 39 -6.97 2.17 0.12
C CYS A 39 -6.72 0.68 0.37
N GLY A 40 -7.27 0.11 1.46
CA GLY A 40 -7.23 -1.32 1.71
C GLY A 40 -8.04 -2.14 0.72
N SER A 41 -9.16 -1.59 0.24
CA SER A 41 -9.95 -2.24 -0.82
C SER A 41 -9.22 -2.27 -2.15
N PHE A 42 -8.41 -1.25 -2.47
CA PHE A 42 -7.57 -1.27 -3.67
C PHE A 42 -6.47 -2.32 -3.56
N TYR A 43 -5.91 -2.51 -2.37
CA TYR A 43 -5.00 -3.61 -2.12
C TYR A 43 -5.67 -4.97 -2.31
N ALA A 44 -6.83 -5.20 -1.71
CA ALA A 44 -7.58 -6.44 -1.90
C ALA A 44 -7.99 -6.65 -3.38
N LEU A 45 -8.40 -5.59 -4.09
CA LEU A 45 -8.71 -5.64 -5.52
C LEU A 45 -7.51 -6.11 -6.34
N GLY A 46 -6.32 -5.56 -6.06
CA GLY A 46 -5.07 -5.98 -6.68
C GLY A 46 -4.76 -7.46 -6.43
N ALA A 47 -4.99 -7.94 -5.21
CA ALA A 47 -4.79 -9.33 -4.84
C ALA A 47 -5.75 -10.28 -5.57
N TYR A 48 -7.05 -10.03 -5.51
CA TYR A 48 -8.05 -10.87 -6.17
C TYR A 48 -7.89 -10.90 -7.69
N PHE A 49 -7.63 -9.74 -8.29
CA PHE A 49 -7.41 -9.66 -9.73
C PHE A 49 -6.07 -10.26 -10.13
N GLY A 50 -5.04 -10.11 -9.30
CA GLY A 50 -3.74 -10.76 -9.49
C GLY A 50 -3.85 -12.28 -9.51
N ILE A 51 -4.58 -12.88 -8.56
CA ILE A 51 -4.86 -14.33 -8.55
C ILE A 51 -5.56 -14.74 -9.85
N THR A 52 -6.61 -14.03 -10.21
CA THR A 52 -7.39 -14.34 -11.41
C THR A 52 -6.51 -14.27 -12.67
N ALA A 53 -5.71 -13.22 -12.82
CA ALA A 53 -4.81 -13.06 -13.95
C ALA A 53 -3.77 -14.18 -14.04
N VAL A 54 -3.20 -14.58 -12.90
CA VAL A 54 -2.22 -15.68 -12.85
C VAL A 54 -2.88 -17.02 -13.19
N MET A 55 -4.08 -17.30 -12.66
CA MET A 55 -4.81 -18.53 -13.01
C MET A 55 -5.09 -18.62 -14.51
N TYR A 56 -5.52 -17.53 -15.14
CA TYR A 56 -5.72 -17.50 -16.61
C TYR A 56 -4.40 -17.64 -17.38
N ALA A 57 -3.33 -16.99 -16.92
CA ALA A 57 -2.01 -17.12 -17.54
C ALA A 57 -1.49 -18.57 -17.48
N GLN A 58 -1.68 -19.26 -16.36
CA GLN A 58 -1.32 -20.68 -16.22
C GLN A 58 -2.16 -21.58 -17.14
N GLN A 59 -3.47 -21.35 -17.23
CA GLN A 59 -4.34 -22.09 -18.14
C GLN A 59 -3.97 -21.86 -19.62
N ALA A 60 -3.49 -20.66 -19.96
CA ALA A 60 -3.01 -20.30 -21.30
C ALA A 60 -1.59 -20.85 -21.61
N GLY A 61 -0.96 -21.56 -20.66
CA GLY A 61 0.36 -22.17 -20.86
C GLY A 61 1.54 -21.19 -20.77
N PHE A 62 1.35 -20.02 -20.13
CA PHE A 62 2.45 -19.08 -19.94
C PHE A 62 3.53 -19.69 -19.04
N PRO A 63 4.82 -19.48 -19.38
CA PRO A 63 5.91 -19.97 -18.55
C PRO A 63 5.87 -19.31 -17.16
N PRO A 64 6.16 -20.08 -16.09
CA PRO A 64 6.08 -19.59 -14.71
C PRO A 64 6.89 -18.32 -14.41
N VAL A 65 7.97 -18.09 -15.16
CA VAL A 65 8.82 -16.87 -15.03
C VAL A 65 8.06 -15.58 -15.37
N LEU A 66 7.01 -15.65 -16.19
CA LEU A 66 6.18 -14.49 -16.55
C LEU A 66 5.11 -14.13 -15.51
N LEU A 67 4.99 -14.88 -14.41
CA LEU A 67 3.95 -14.64 -13.41
C LEU A 67 4.13 -13.30 -12.68
N LEU A 68 5.37 -12.87 -12.41
CA LEU A 68 5.62 -11.54 -11.83
C LEU A 68 5.19 -10.40 -12.77
N PRO A 69 5.59 -10.37 -14.06
CA PRO A 69 5.02 -9.44 -15.02
C PRO A 69 3.50 -9.44 -15.10
N VAL A 70 2.86 -10.62 -15.03
CA VAL A 70 1.39 -10.74 -15.02
C VAL A 70 0.79 -10.10 -13.78
N LEU A 71 1.36 -10.31 -12.59
CA LEU A 71 0.93 -9.68 -11.35
C LEU A 71 1.07 -8.14 -11.42
N ILE A 72 2.20 -7.65 -11.92
CA ILE A 72 2.42 -6.21 -12.11
C ILE A 72 1.39 -5.64 -13.10
N ALA A 73 1.17 -6.31 -14.22
CA ALA A 73 0.17 -5.89 -15.22
C ALA A 73 -1.25 -5.87 -14.64
N ALA A 74 -1.60 -6.88 -13.84
CA ALA A 74 -2.88 -6.96 -13.15
C ALA A 74 -3.08 -5.78 -12.17
N GLY A 75 -2.06 -5.48 -11.35
CA GLY A 75 -2.07 -4.34 -10.44
C GLY A 75 -2.20 -3.00 -11.17
N VAL A 76 -1.44 -2.82 -12.26
CA VAL A 76 -1.52 -1.60 -13.11
C VAL A 76 -2.90 -1.46 -13.75
N LEU A 77 -3.46 -2.54 -14.27
CA LEU A 77 -4.78 -2.51 -14.91
C LEU A 77 -5.87 -2.10 -13.92
N MET A 78 -5.81 -2.61 -12.68
CA MET A 78 -6.80 -2.27 -11.66
C MET A 78 -6.70 -0.83 -11.16
N ALA A 79 -5.60 -0.13 -11.40
CA ALA A 79 -5.49 1.30 -11.10
C ALA A 79 -6.50 2.17 -11.87
N VAL A 80 -7.08 1.65 -12.97
CA VAL A 80 -8.17 2.32 -13.73
C VAL A 80 -9.41 2.58 -12.86
N VAL A 81 -9.61 1.82 -11.79
CA VAL A 81 -10.69 2.06 -10.82
C VAL A 81 -10.46 3.39 -10.06
N GLY A 82 -9.21 3.84 -9.90
CA GLY A 82 -8.86 5.05 -9.17
C GLY A 82 -9.60 6.31 -9.64
N PRO A 83 -9.51 6.70 -10.93
CA PRO A 83 -10.23 7.88 -11.45
C PRO A 83 -11.75 7.80 -11.26
N PHE A 84 -12.34 6.62 -11.33
CA PHE A 84 -13.78 6.43 -11.11
C PHE A 84 -14.16 6.70 -9.65
N ILE A 85 -13.40 6.14 -8.71
CA ILE A 85 -13.65 6.37 -7.28
C ILE A 85 -13.34 7.83 -6.90
N GLU A 86 -12.29 8.42 -7.46
CA GLU A 86 -12.00 9.84 -7.24
C GLU A 86 -13.14 10.74 -7.74
N TRP A 87 -13.70 10.42 -8.90
CA TRP A 87 -14.86 11.16 -9.42
C TRP A 87 -16.06 11.09 -8.45
N LEU A 88 -16.30 9.95 -7.82
CA LEU A 88 -17.33 9.78 -6.80
C LEU A 88 -17.02 10.63 -5.54
N LEU A 89 -15.77 10.63 -5.10
CA LEU A 89 -15.32 11.39 -3.92
C LEU A 89 -15.36 12.90 -4.10
N ARG A 90 -15.34 13.40 -5.35
CA ARG A 90 -15.40 14.86 -5.62
C ARG A 90 -16.62 15.54 -5.02
N SER A 91 -17.74 14.84 -4.94
CA SER A 91 -18.98 15.39 -4.40
C SER A 91 -18.90 15.75 -2.91
N ILE A 92 -17.87 15.24 -2.21
CA ILE A 92 -17.70 15.43 -0.77
C ILE A 92 -16.42 16.19 -0.39
N TYR A 93 -15.62 16.68 -1.35
CA TYR A 93 -14.37 17.39 -1.03
C TYR A 93 -14.57 18.66 -0.19
N ASP A 94 -15.71 19.31 -0.34
CA ASP A 94 -16.06 20.52 0.39
C ASP A 94 -16.93 20.21 1.64
N ARG A 95 -17.11 18.93 2.01
CA ARG A 95 -17.80 18.48 3.22
C ARG A 95 -16.81 18.24 4.35
N ASP A 96 -17.35 18.19 5.57
CA ASP A 96 -16.57 17.88 6.77
C ASP A 96 -15.83 16.56 6.66
N GLU A 97 -14.67 16.44 7.32
CA GLU A 97 -13.82 15.26 7.33
C GLU A 97 -14.58 13.96 7.73
N SER A 98 -15.59 14.08 8.61
CA SER A 98 -16.43 12.96 9.03
C SER A 98 -17.23 12.35 7.88
N PHE A 99 -17.74 13.16 6.95
CA PHE A 99 -18.44 12.67 5.76
C PHE A 99 -17.48 11.96 4.79
N GLN A 100 -16.26 12.46 4.67
CA GLN A 100 -15.24 11.87 3.84
C GLN A 100 -14.81 10.49 4.38
N LEU A 101 -14.62 10.39 5.69
CA LEU A 101 -14.35 9.12 6.38
C LEU A 101 -15.51 8.13 6.18
N LEU A 102 -16.75 8.57 6.38
CA LEU A 102 -17.93 7.71 6.24
C LEU A 102 -18.07 7.17 4.82
N LEU A 103 -17.85 8.00 3.78
CA LEU A 103 -17.95 7.55 2.40
C LEU A 103 -16.83 6.57 2.04
N THR A 104 -15.58 6.83 2.44
CA THR A 104 -14.47 5.91 2.17
C THR A 104 -14.62 4.59 2.93
N PHE A 105 -15.19 4.62 4.12
CA PHE A 105 -15.56 3.42 4.87
C PHE A 105 -16.70 2.64 4.18
N ALA A 106 -17.75 3.32 3.73
CA ALA A 106 -18.83 2.70 2.99
C ALA A 106 -18.33 2.06 1.68
N LEU A 107 -17.41 2.73 0.96
CA LEU A 107 -16.74 2.16 -0.20
C LEU A 107 -15.96 0.89 0.16
N MET A 108 -15.27 0.89 1.30
CA MET A 108 -14.53 -0.29 1.76
C MET A 108 -15.45 -1.49 1.96
N LEU A 109 -16.60 -1.30 2.61
CA LEU A 109 -17.59 -2.35 2.80
C LEU A 109 -18.22 -2.80 1.47
N MET A 110 -18.55 -1.86 0.59
CA MET A 110 -19.07 -2.17 -0.74
C MET A 110 -18.08 -3.03 -1.55
N PHE A 111 -16.80 -2.70 -1.53
CA PHE A 111 -15.78 -3.52 -2.20
C PHE A 111 -15.68 -4.93 -1.61
N GLN A 112 -15.80 -5.08 -0.29
CA GLN A 112 -15.80 -6.38 0.38
C GLN A 112 -16.96 -7.25 -0.12
N ASP A 113 -18.16 -6.68 -0.25
CA ASP A 113 -19.33 -7.38 -0.79
C ASP A 113 -19.15 -7.72 -2.29
N VAL A 114 -18.54 -6.82 -3.08
CA VAL A 114 -18.19 -7.09 -4.49
C VAL A 114 -17.20 -8.26 -4.58
N PHE A 115 -16.18 -8.30 -3.73
CA PHE A 115 -15.23 -9.43 -3.72
C PHE A 115 -15.91 -10.72 -3.35
N ARG A 116 -16.80 -10.70 -2.35
CA ARG A 116 -17.59 -11.85 -1.96
C ARG A 116 -18.50 -12.35 -3.07
N PHE A 117 -19.13 -11.44 -3.82
CA PHE A 117 -20.01 -11.77 -4.92
C PHE A 117 -19.26 -12.36 -6.12
N VAL A 118 -18.11 -11.80 -6.49
CA VAL A 118 -17.34 -12.19 -7.69
C VAL A 118 -16.47 -13.42 -7.44
N TRP A 119 -15.75 -13.47 -6.30
CA TRP A 119 -14.77 -14.52 -6.00
C TRP A 119 -15.23 -15.52 -4.94
N GLY A 120 -16.33 -15.24 -4.25
CA GLY A 120 -16.85 -16.06 -3.16
C GLY A 120 -16.27 -15.70 -1.81
N ALA A 121 -16.73 -16.40 -0.76
CA ALA A 121 -16.33 -16.15 0.63
C ALA A 121 -15.03 -16.85 1.03
N ASN A 122 -14.62 -17.88 0.29
CA ASN A 122 -13.43 -18.67 0.66
C ASN A 122 -12.14 -17.95 0.24
N PRO A 123 -11.12 -17.95 1.09
CA PRO A 123 -9.81 -17.42 0.73
C PRO A 123 -9.25 -18.09 -0.53
N LYS A 124 -8.59 -17.30 -1.37
CA LYS A 124 -7.95 -17.75 -2.60
C LYS A 124 -6.44 -17.68 -2.44
N SER A 125 -5.73 -18.76 -2.75
CA SER A 125 -4.27 -18.83 -2.73
C SER A 125 -3.73 -19.31 -4.08
N LEU A 126 -2.48 -18.99 -4.35
CA LEU A 126 -1.74 -19.49 -5.50
C LEU A 126 -0.70 -20.48 -5.00
N ASP A 127 -0.90 -21.77 -5.33
CA ASP A 127 0.04 -22.80 -4.95
C ASP A 127 1.30 -22.75 -5.82
N ASN A 128 2.46 -22.96 -5.19
CA ASN A 128 3.77 -23.18 -5.82
C ASN A 128 4.41 -22.02 -6.62
N ILE A 129 3.81 -20.84 -6.75
CA ILE A 129 4.39 -19.72 -7.51
C ILE A 129 5.57 -19.08 -6.78
N TYR A 130 5.53 -19.11 -5.47
CA TYR A 130 6.55 -18.50 -4.60
C TYR A 130 7.97 -19.07 -4.85
N LEU A 131 8.08 -20.34 -5.26
CA LEU A 131 9.35 -21.03 -5.49
C LEU A 131 9.84 -20.95 -6.93
N VAL A 132 9.04 -20.45 -7.87
CA VAL A 132 9.37 -20.38 -9.30
C VAL A 132 10.66 -19.59 -9.57
N TYR A 133 10.90 -18.54 -8.78
CA TYR A 133 12.09 -17.70 -8.91
C TYR A 133 13.32 -18.24 -8.16
N GLY A 134 13.24 -19.49 -7.73
CA GLY A 134 14.35 -20.16 -7.02
C GLY A 134 14.59 -19.61 -5.62
N LYS A 135 15.65 -20.10 -5.02
CA LYS A 135 16.14 -19.65 -3.71
C LYS A 135 17.56 -19.12 -3.89
N VAL A 136 17.82 -17.95 -3.35
CA VAL A 136 19.18 -17.39 -3.26
C VAL A 136 19.77 -17.86 -1.93
N THR A 137 20.78 -18.71 -2.00
CA THR A 137 21.50 -19.20 -0.81
C THR A 137 22.79 -18.43 -0.66
N VAL A 138 22.96 -17.77 0.49
CA VAL A 138 24.20 -17.07 0.87
C VAL A 138 24.71 -17.71 2.17
N GLY A 139 25.64 -18.66 2.06
CA GLY A 139 26.10 -19.46 3.20
C GLY A 139 25.00 -20.37 3.73
N GLU A 140 24.65 -20.25 4.99
CA GLU A 140 23.54 -20.99 5.63
C GLU A 140 22.14 -20.36 5.40
N PHE A 141 22.07 -19.20 4.73
CA PHE A 141 20.83 -18.47 4.52
C PHE A 141 20.20 -18.85 3.19
N SER A 142 18.90 -19.12 3.21
CA SER A 142 18.12 -19.42 2.01
C SER A 142 16.92 -18.46 1.94
N VAL A 143 16.95 -17.55 0.98
CA VAL A 143 15.91 -16.54 0.76
C VAL A 143 15.21 -16.85 -0.56
N PRO A 144 13.87 -16.89 -0.58
CA PRO A 144 13.14 -17.00 -1.84
C PRO A 144 13.44 -15.81 -2.76
N GLY A 145 13.78 -16.09 -4.01
CA GLY A 145 14.10 -15.06 -5.01
C GLY A 145 12.93 -14.08 -5.22
N TYR A 146 11.70 -14.54 -5.05
CA TYR A 146 10.51 -13.71 -5.12
C TYR A 146 10.54 -12.53 -4.13
N ASN A 147 10.93 -12.77 -2.87
CA ASN A 147 11.00 -11.72 -1.86
C ASN A 147 11.97 -10.60 -2.27
N LEU A 148 13.12 -10.97 -2.82
CA LEU A 148 14.10 -9.99 -3.30
C LEU A 148 13.57 -9.15 -4.46
N LEU A 149 12.82 -9.77 -5.39
CA LEU A 149 12.21 -9.07 -6.50
C LEU A 149 11.14 -8.05 -6.03
N VAL A 150 10.30 -8.41 -5.06
CA VAL A 150 9.30 -7.51 -4.50
C VAL A 150 9.96 -6.36 -3.73
N ILE A 151 10.99 -6.64 -2.94
CA ILE A 151 11.77 -5.60 -2.24
C ILE A 151 12.40 -4.64 -3.26
N ALA A 152 13.00 -5.16 -4.33
CA ALA A 152 13.57 -4.34 -5.40
C ALA A 152 12.51 -3.48 -6.10
N ALA A 153 11.32 -4.04 -6.37
CA ALA A 153 10.19 -3.31 -6.94
C ALA A 153 9.72 -2.17 -6.01
N ALA A 154 9.63 -2.42 -4.71
CA ALA A 154 9.28 -1.38 -3.73
C ALA A 154 10.33 -0.27 -3.65
N ILE A 155 11.61 -0.61 -3.67
CA ILE A 155 12.71 0.38 -3.71
C ILE A 155 12.65 1.19 -5.00
N ALA A 156 12.46 0.55 -6.16
CA ALA A 156 12.32 1.23 -7.44
C ALA A 156 11.12 2.19 -7.42
N THR A 157 9.99 1.78 -6.83
CA THR A 157 8.81 2.61 -6.64
C THR A 157 9.10 3.80 -5.72
N ALA A 158 9.80 3.58 -4.60
CA ALA A 158 10.18 4.65 -3.68
C ALA A 158 11.07 5.71 -4.37
N ILE A 159 12.05 5.26 -5.15
CA ILE A 159 12.93 6.15 -5.94
C ILE A 159 12.12 6.87 -7.02
N GLY A 160 11.23 6.16 -7.72
CA GLY A 160 10.36 6.74 -8.76
C GLY A 160 9.43 7.82 -8.22
N ILE A 161 8.74 7.57 -7.12
CA ILE A 161 7.88 8.56 -6.44
C ILE A 161 8.71 9.72 -5.92
N GLY A 162 9.85 9.44 -5.27
CA GLY A 162 10.75 10.49 -4.80
C GLY A 162 11.25 11.39 -5.94
N GLY A 163 11.58 10.81 -7.09
CA GLY A 163 11.95 11.52 -8.32
C GLY A 163 10.78 12.34 -8.90
N LEU A 164 9.59 11.73 -8.99
CA LEU A 164 8.37 12.39 -9.45
C LEU A 164 8.05 13.63 -8.60
N LEU A 165 8.10 13.48 -7.28
CA LEU A 165 7.76 14.57 -6.36
C LEU A 165 8.82 15.69 -6.35
N ARG A 166 10.12 15.36 -6.45
CA ARG A 166 11.20 16.35 -6.29
C ARG A 166 11.64 16.99 -7.59
N ARG A 167 11.62 16.24 -8.72
CA ARG A 167 12.26 16.63 -9.98
C ARG A 167 11.32 17.05 -11.10
N THR A 168 9.98 16.79 -10.97
CA THR A 168 9.01 17.07 -12.03
C THR A 168 8.18 18.32 -11.79
N ASN A 169 7.61 18.86 -12.87
CA ASN A 169 6.63 19.95 -12.81
C ASN A 169 5.37 19.51 -12.04
N PHE A 170 4.97 18.26 -12.23
CA PHE A 170 3.84 17.69 -11.51
C PHE A 170 4.07 17.72 -10.00
N GLY A 171 5.25 17.34 -9.53
CA GLY A 171 5.60 17.42 -8.10
C GLY A 171 5.57 18.84 -7.54
N ARG A 172 5.89 19.86 -8.37
CA ARG A 172 5.74 21.28 -7.98
C ARG A 172 4.28 21.68 -7.83
N LEU A 173 3.43 21.33 -8.82
CA LEU A 173 1.99 21.56 -8.77
C LEU A 173 1.33 20.89 -7.57
N LEU A 174 1.73 19.65 -7.31
CA LEU A 174 1.25 18.84 -6.19
C LEU A 174 1.56 19.51 -4.84
N ARG A 175 2.79 19.98 -4.63
CA ARG A 175 3.15 20.71 -3.39
C ARG A 175 2.40 22.04 -3.24
N ALA A 176 2.27 22.81 -4.32
CA ALA A 176 1.52 24.06 -4.31
C ALA A 176 0.05 23.82 -3.93
N THR A 177 -0.58 22.78 -4.52
CA THR A 177 -1.96 22.40 -4.21
C THR A 177 -2.11 21.89 -2.77
N ALA A 178 -1.14 21.13 -2.28
CA ALA A 178 -1.13 20.61 -0.91
C ALA A 178 -0.97 21.71 0.17
N GLU A 179 -0.24 22.77 -0.16
CA GLU A 179 -0.01 23.90 0.74
C GLU A 179 -1.21 24.85 0.79
N ASN A 180 -1.74 25.25 -0.37
CA ASN A 180 -2.90 26.13 -0.45
C ASN A 180 -3.70 25.88 -1.73
N ARG A 181 -4.80 25.14 -1.62
CA ARG A 181 -5.69 24.80 -2.72
C ARG A 181 -6.24 26.05 -3.42
N ALA A 182 -6.78 27.01 -2.64
CA ALA A 182 -7.43 28.21 -3.19
C ALA A 182 -6.43 29.09 -3.96
N MET A 183 -5.20 29.25 -3.44
CA MET A 183 -4.16 29.99 -4.13
C MET A 183 -3.70 29.28 -5.40
N ALA A 184 -3.58 27.96 -5.39
CA ALA A 184 -3.22 27.18 -6.58
C ALA A 184 -4.30 27.33 -7.69
N GLU A 185 -5.59 27.26 -7.33
CA GLU A 185 -6.71 27.49 -8.25
C GLU A 185 -6.69 28.94 -8.82
N ALA A 186 -6.42 29.94 -7.98
CA ALA A 186 -6.32 31.35 -8.42
C ALA A 186 -5.15 31.60 -9.39
N LEU A 187 -4.07 30.79 -9.28
CA LEU A 187 -2.93 30.82 -10.20
C LEU A 187 -3.13 29.96 -11.46
N GLY A 188 -4.35 29.43 -11.68
CA GLY A 188 -4.72 28.68 -12.88
C GLY A 188 -4.37 27.20 -12.85
N VAL A 189 -3.98 26.64 -11.68
CA VAL A 189 -3.74 25.20 -11.54
C VAL A 189 -5.07 24.46 -11.56
N ASN A 190 -5.20 23.47 -12.44
CA ASN A 190 -6.36 22.59 -12.45
C ASN A 190 -6.27 21.57 -11.29
N VAL A 191 -6.70 21.98 -10.11
CA VAL A 191 -6.63 21.16 -8.89
C VAL A 191 -7.39 19.84 -9.03
N ARG A 192 -8.49 19.84 -9.79
CA ARG A 192 -9.26 18.59 -10.05
C ARG A 192 -8.42 17.54 -10.77
N GLN A 193 -7.62 17.97 -11.77
CA GLN A 193 -6.72 17.04 -12.46
C GLN A 193 -5.59 16.56 -11.55
N VAL A 194 -5.04 17.45 -10.72
CA VAL A 194 -4.00 17.07 -9.74
C VAL A 194 -4.54 16.01 -8.78
N TYR A 195 -5.75 16.21 -8.27
CA TYR A 195 -6.40 15.26 -7.36
C TYR A 195 -6.66 13.89 -8.03
N ALA A 196 -7.19 13.89 -9.27
CA ALA A 196 -7.42 12.67 -10.02
C ALA A 196 -6.13 11.88 -10.26
N ILE A 197 -5.05 12.55 -10.66
CA ILE A 197 -3.75 11.89 -10.88
C ILE A 197 -3.17 11.35 -9.57
N VAL A 198 -3.22 12.13 -8.50
CA VAL A 198 -2.74 11.71 -7.16
C VAL A 198 -3.50 10.49 -6.67
N PHE A 199 -4.81 10.52 -6.77
CA PHE A 199 -5.65 9.40 -6.36
C PHE A 199 -5.39 8.14 -7.20
N THR A 200 -5.22 8.32 -8.52
CA THR A 200 -4.86 7.22 -9.43
C THR A 200 -3.51 6.60 -9.08
N ILE A 201 -2.49 7.42 -8.78
CA ILE A 201 -1.18 6.91 -8.33
C ILE A 201 -1.33 6.20 -6.99
N GLY A 202 -2.11 6.74 -6.05
CA GLY A 202 -2.39 6.09 -4.77
C GLY A 202 -3.07 4.74 -4.93
N THR A 203 -4.08 4.67 -5.81
CA THR A 203 -4.76 3.41 -6.16
C THR A 203 -3.81 2.42 -6.83
N LEU A 204 -2.97 2.89 -7.77
CA LEU A 204 -1.95 2.07 -8.44
C LEU A 204 -1.01 1.42 -7.42
N LEU A 205 -0.55 2.17 -6.44
CA LEU A 205 0.34 1.66 -5.40
C LEU A 205 -0.35 0.62 -4.52
N GLY A 206 -1.61 0.87 -4.14
CA GLY A 206 -2.42 -0.09 -3.40
C GLY A 206 -2.63 -1.39 -4.18
N THR A 207 -3.09 -1.31 -5.42
CA THR A 207 -3.34 -2.49 -6.28
C THR A 207 -2.07 -3.26 -6.61
N LEU A 208 -0.94 -2.59 -6.82
CA LEU A 208 0.37 -3.23 -7.00
C LEU A 208 0.81 -3.97 -5.72
N GLY A 209 0.68 -3.34 -4.56
CA GLY A 209 0.99 -3.98 -3.28
C GLY A 209 0.17 -5.26 -3.08
N GLY A 210 -1.14 -5.19 -3.35
CA GLY A 210 -2.02 -6.34 -3.28
C GLY A 210 -1.70 -7.45 -4.28
N ALA A 211 -1.41 -7.11 -5.53
CA ALA A 211 -1.02 -8.09 -6.52
C ALA A 211 0.31 -8.80 -6.16
N LEU A 212 1.28 -8.05 -5.64
CA LEU A 212 2.60 -8.58 -5.28
C LEU A 212 2.59 -9.43 -4.00
N VAL A 213 1.60 -9.33 -3.13
CA VAL A 213 1.53 -10.17 -1.92
C VAL A 213 1.00 -11.57 -2.21
N VAL A 214 0.21 -11.74 -3.25
CA VAL A 214 -0.57 -12.95 -3.56
C VAL A 214 0.24 -14.27 -3.53
N PRO A 215 1.48 -14.36 -4.02
CA PRO A 215 2.24 -15.60 -3.94
C PRO A 215 2.64 -16.00 -2.51
N THR A 216 2.51 -15.09 -1.54
CA THR A 216 2.93 -15.31 -0.15
C THR A 216 1.78 -15.35 0.84
N ALA A 217 0.63 -14.82 0.47
CA ALA A 217 -0.56 -14.73 1.31
C ALA A 217 -1.83 -15.02 0.51
N ALA A 218 -2.78 -15.69 1.13
CA ALA A 218 -4.09 -15.88 0.53
C ALA A 218 -4.89 -14.57 0.49
N ALA A 219 -5.61 -14.32 -0.61
CA ALA A 219 -6.57 -13.24 -0.66
C ALA A 219 -7.84 -13.64 0.11
N SER A 220 -8.14 -12.89 1.15
CA SER A 220 -9.33 -13.02 1.99
C SER A 220 -10.19 -11.77 1.91
N LEU A 221 -11.46 -11.88 2.31
CA LEU A 221 -12.36 -10.72 2.34
C LEU A 221 -11.90 -9.65 3.34
N GLU A 222 -11.17 -10.05 4.38
CA GLU A 222 -10.75 -9.21 5.50
C GLU A 222 -9.41 -8.53 5.24
N MET A 223 -8.61 -9.01 4.26
CA MET A 223 -7.26 -8.52 4.00
C MET A 223 -7.19 -7.00 3.74
N GLY A 224 -8.26 -6.42 3.16
CA GLY A 224 -8.34 -4.99 2.92
C GLY A 224 -8.44 -4.19 4.22
N VAL A 225 -9.22 -4.69 5.19
CA VAL A 225 -9.36 -4.07 6.53
C VAL A 225 -8.06 -4.19 7.32
N GLU A 226 -7.45 -5.37 7.29
CA GLU A 226 -6.19 -5.62 8.00
C GLU A 226 -5.08 -4.69 7.52
N VAL A 227 -4.88 -4.61 6.19
CA VAL A 227 -3.81 -3.77 5.63
C VAL A 227 -4.05 -2.28 5.82
N VAL A 228 -5.32 -1.82 5.84
CA VAL A 228 -5.59 -0.39 6.08
C VAL A 228 -5.21 0.01 7.49
N ILE A 229 -5.43 -0.86 8.48
CA ILE A 229 -5.02 -0.62 9.87
C ILE A 229 -3.50 -0.51 9.98
N GLU A 230 -2.77 -1.45 9.37
CA GLU A 230 -1.30 -1.42 9.34
C GLU A 230 -0.75 -0.20 8.58
N ALA A 231 -1.32 0.11 7.41
CA ALA A 231 -0.92 1.28 6.63
C ALA A 231 -1.18 2.59 7.39
N PHE A 232 -2.26 2.64 8.16
CA PHE A 232 -2.56 3.78 9.04
C PHE A 232 -1.52 3.91 10.14
N ALA A 233 -1.15 2.79 10.78
CA ALA A 233 -0.07 2.77 11.77
C ALA A 233 1.23 3.31 11.17
N VAL A 234 1.61 2.86 9.97
CA VAL A 234 2.79 3.36 9.25
C VAL A 234 2.73 4.87 9.02
N VAL A 235 1.57 5.35 8.54
CA VAL A 235 1.37 6.78 8.22
C VAL A 235 1.43 7.65 9.47
N VAL A 236 0.86 7.18 10.57
CA VAL A 236 0.88 7.89 11.87
C VAL A 236 2.29 7.88 12.46
N ILE A 237 2.97 6.74 12.49
CA ILE A 237 4.37 6.64 12.94
C ILE A 237 5.27 7.53 12.09
N GLY A 238 5.13 7.45 10.78
CA GLY A 238 5.94 8.21 9.82
C GLY A 238 5.69 9.72 9.87
N GLY A 239 4.48 10.12 10.26
CA GLY A 239 3.96 11.49 10.17
C GLY A 239 3.16 11.73 8.89
N LEU A 240 1.96 12.24 9.07
CA LEU A 240 0.97 12.46 8.00
C LEU A 240 1.53 13.36 6.88
N GLY A 241 1.44 12.88 5.63
CA GLY A 241 1.92 13.59 4.44
C GLY A 241 3.44 13.49 4.19
N SER A 242 4.18 12.68 4.95
CA SER A 242 5.63 12.49 4.82
C SER A 242 6.00 11.20 4.10
N MET A 243 6.46 11.28 2.84
CA MET A 243 6.93 10.10 2.09
C MET A 243 8.15 9.40 2.74
N PRO A 244 9.18 10.12 3.22
CA PRO A 244 10.25 9.47 4.00
C PRO A 244 9.72 8.80 5.27
N GLY A 245 8.70 9.40 5.89
CA GLY A 245 8.01 8.83 7.04
C GLY A 245 7.33 7.50 6.72
N ALA A 246 6.67 7.38 5.57
CA ALA A 246 6.07 6.12 5.14
C ALA A 246 7.11 5.00 4.99
N LEU A 247 8.29 5.30 4.45
CA LEU A 247 9.36 4.32 4.28
C LEU A 247 9.93 3.84 5.62
N VAL A 248 10.21 4.76 6.53
CA VAL A 248 10.74 4.41 7.86
C VAL A 248 9.66 3.71 8.70
N GLY A 249 8.42 4.22 8.65
CA GLY A 249 7.29 3.62 9.35
C GLY A 249 6.99 2.18 8.89
N SER A 250 7.02 1.93 7.58
CA SER A 250 6.81 0.58 7.04
C SER A 250 7.93 -0.39 7.45
N LEU A 251 9.19 0.07 7.46
CA LEU A 251 10.31 -0.74 7.95
C LEU A 251 10.16 -1.08 9.43
N LEU A 252 9.77 -0.11 10.26
CA LEU A 252 9.53 -0.34 11.67
C LEU A 252 8.41 -1.35 11.90
N VAL A 253 7.24 -1.12 11.29
CA VAL A 253 6.07 -2.01 11.44
C VAL A 253 6.38 -3.41 10.90
N GLY A 254 7.00 -3.53 9.73
CA GLY A 254 7.33 -4.82 9.13
C GLY A 254 8.34 -5.62 9.94
N LEU A 255 9.37 -4.99 10.48
CA LEU A 255 10.35 -5.67 11.32
C LEU A 255 9.75 -6.12 12.65
N ILE A 256 8.93 -5.27 13.28
CA ILE A 256 8.27 -5.59 14.53
C ILE A 256 7.30 -6.74 14.35
N ARG A 257 6.49 -6.70 13.29
CA ARG A 257 5.61 -7.80 12.91
C ARG A 257 6.38 -9.11 12.77
N ALA A 258 7.48 -9.10 12.03
CA ALA A 258 8.29 -10.30 11.82
C ALA A 258 8.89 -10.86 13.12
N VAL A 259 9.30 -10.01 14.03
CA VAL A 259 9.78 -10.42 15.36
C VAL A 259 8.63 -10.97 16.19
N SER A 260 7.48 -10.29 16.22
CA SER A 260 6.31 -10.72 16.99
C SER A 260 5.79 -12.09 16.55
N LEU A 261 5.73 -12.35 15.24
CA LEU A 261 5.30 -13.63 14.68
C LEU A 261 6.17 -14.82 15.16
N VAL A 262 7.45 -14.58 15.45
CA VAL A 262 8.36 -15.65 15.89
C VAL A 262 8.38 -15.79 17.41
N VAL A 263 8.27 -14.68 18.14
CA VAL A 263 8.38 -14.68 19.62
C VAL A 263 7.03 -15.01 20.26
N TYR A 264 5.98 -14.31 19.84
CA TYR A 264 4.61 -14.49 20.31
C TYR A 264 3.62 -14.09 19.20
N PRO A 265 3.14 -15.04 18.37
CA PRO A 265 2.23 -14.75 17.24
C PRO A 265 0.95 -14.04 17.66
N GLU A 266 0.43 -14.32 18.86
CA GLU A 266 -0.79 -13.71 19.40
C GLU A 266 -0.63 -12.20 19.67
N PHE A 267 0.60 -11.71 19.84
CA PHE A 267 0.91 -10.31 20.12
C PHE A 267 1.23 -9.48 18.87
N GLU A 268 1.13 -10.05 17.67
CA GLU A 268 1.50 -9.39 16.42
C GLU A 268 0.82 -8.02 16.26
N ILE A 269 -0.50 -7.98 16.33
CA ILE A 269 -1.31 -6.76 16.17
C ILE A 269 -1.10 -5.83 17.37
N LEU A 270 -1.04 -6.38 18.58
CA LEU A 270 -0.83 -5.59 19.81
C LEU A 270 0.53 -4.87 19.78
N ALA A 271 1.58 -5.51 19.30
CA ALA A 271 2.91 -4.91 19.20
C ALA A 271 2.91 -3.68 18.28
N ILE A 272 2.18 -3.74 17.15
CA ILE A 272 2.02 -2.61 16.23
C ILE A 272 1.34 -1.44 16.94
N TYR A 273 0.26 -1.70 17.67
CA TYR A 273 -0.46 -0.63 18.40
C TYR A 273 0.37 -0.02 19.54
N LEU A 274 1.11 -0.86 20.27
CA LEU A 274 1.98 -0.36 21.35
C LEU A 274 3.05 0.60 20.81
N ILE A 275 3.59 0.32 19.62
CA ILE A 275 4.57 1.21 19.01
C ILE A 275 3.93 2.49 18.49
N VAL A 276 2.74 2.40 17.87
CA VAL A 276 1.99 3.61 17.49
C VAL A 276 1.79 4.51 18.71
N ILE A 277 1.30 3.95 19.81
CA ILE A 277 1.10 4.71 21.07
C ILE A 277 2.44 5.28 21.57
N GLY A 278 3.50 4.48 21.60
CA GLY A 278 4.82 4.93 22.04
C GLY A 278 5.36 6.08 21.20
N VAL A 279 5.25 5.98 19.87
CA VAL A 279 5.70 7.05 18.97
C VAL A 279 4.86 8.32 19.15
N LEU A 280 3.54 8.21 19.24
CA LEU A 280 2.66 9.36 19.43
C LEU A 280 2.88 10.06 20.79
N LEU A 281 3.15 9.31 21.84
CA LEU A 281 3.48 9.88 23.16
C LEU A 281 4.81 10.65 23.14
N MET A 282 5.80 10.18 22.37
CA MET A 282 7.09 10.83 22.26
C MET A 282 7.10 11.95 21.20
N ARG A 283 6.37 11.76 20.09
CA ARG A 283 6.27 12.69 18.96
C ARG A 283 4.87 12.70 18.38
N PRO A 284 3.97 13.59 18.85
CA PRO A 284 2.56 13.61 18.41
C PRO A 284 2.38 13.92 16.91
N ALA A 285 3.36 14.54 16.27
CA ALA A 285 3.35 14.76 14.82
C ALA A 285 3.91 13.59 14.00
N GLY A 286 4.30 12.47 14.64
CA GLY A 286 5.06 11.38 14.01
C GLY A 286 6.55 11.70 13.84
N LEU A 287 7.32 10.72 13.34
CA LEU A 287 8.79 10.84 13.25
C LEU A 287 9.25 11.96 12.30
N PHE A 288 8.52 12.19 11.21
CA PHE A 288 8.84 13.16 10.14
C PHE A 288 7.70 14.17 9.89
N GLY A 289 6.71 14.24 10.77
CA GLY A 289 5.62 15.20 10.70
C GLY A 289 6.12 16.61 11.02
N LYS A 290 5.50 17.62 10.40
CA LYS A 290 5.73 19.02 10.77
C LYS A 290 4.98 19.29 12.09
N PRO A 291 5.61 19.92 13.10
CA PRO A 291 4.90 20.33 14.28
C PRO A 291 3.75 21.27 13.89
N ALA A 292 2.60 21.10 14.54
CA ALA A 292 1.50 22.05 14.42
C ALA A 292 1.99 23.41 14.97
N THR A 293 2.12 24.39 14.10
CA THR A 293 2.41 25.78 14.46
C THR A 293 1.13 26.47 14.84
#